data_b6454056d7b203db01ad0cc932bfefae
#
_entry.id   b6454056d7b203db01ad0cc932bfefae
#
_cell.length_a   1.000
_cell.length_b   1.000
_cell.length_c   1.000
_cell.angle_alpha   90.00
_cell.angle_beta   90.00
_cell.angle_gamma   90.00
#
_symmetry.space_group_name_H-M   'P 1'
#
loop_
_entity.id
_entity.type
_entity.pdbx_description
1 polymer ?
#
loop_
_entity_poly.entity_id
_entity_poly.type
_entity_poly.pdbx_seq_one_letter_code
_entity_poly.pdbx_strand_id
1 'polypeptide(L)'
;MLCAVVFVNGFTDAPNAIVNCVATGCLPLRKASLMAAVFNLLGVVFGFAFAKELAFTVGGLVDFYDTGISRIALSSALGAIVIWAVSAWFFGIPTSESHALAAGLAGAALASGGADFGKAQWIKLFAGLILSVFAGYILGKFTNMAVKKANLNDNSHSKFQIYAAAATAFMHGSQDGLKFLGVFMLISGGKLPVYT
;
A
#
# COMPACT_ATOMS: atom_id res chain seq x y z
N MET A 1 -12.36 -6.66 -11.17
CA MET A 1 -11.12 -7.09 -10.50
C MET A 1 -10.50 -6.01 -9.62
N LEU A 2 -10.26 -4.78 -10.08
CA LEU A 2 -9.63 -3.72 -9.26
C LEU A 2 -10.36 -3.50 -7.92
N CYS A 3 -11.68 -3.39 -7.92
CA CYS A 3 -12.45 -3.25 -6.67
C CYS A 3 -12.26 -4.43 -5.71
N ALA A 4 -12.10 -5.65 -6.24
CA ALA A 4 -11.84 -6.83 -5.41
C ALA A 4 -10.46 -6.74 -4.73
N VAL A 5 -9.43 -6.32 -5.47
CA VAL A 5 -8.09 -6.12 -4.91
C VAL A 5 -8.13 -5.03 -3.83
N VAL A 6 -8.75 -3.88 -4.09
CA VAL A 6 -8.87 -2.79 -3.12
C VAL A 6 -9.60 -3.25 -1.85
N PHE A 7 -10.67 -4.01 -2.00
CA PHE A 7 -11.42 -4.55 -0.86
C PHE A 7 -10.58 -5.53 -0.04
N VAL A 8 -9.92 -6.49 -0.71
CA VAL A 8 -9.06 -7.48 -0.03
C VAL A 8 -7.89 -6.78 0.66
N ASN A 9 -7.22 -5.83 -0.01
CA ASN A 9 -6.14 -5.05 0.59
C ASN A 9 -6.60 -4.31 1.86
N GLY A 10 -7.74 -3.62 1.80
CA GLY A 10 -8.29 -2.95 2.98
C GLY A 10 -8.62 -3.92 4.12
N PHE A 11 -9.05 -5.14 3.80
CA PHE A 11 -9.37 -6.15 4.81
C PHE A 11 -8.13 -6.79 5.43
N THR A 12 -7.09 -7.07 4.63
CA THR A 12 -5.88 -7.79 5.07
C THR A 12 -4.82 -6.87 5.67
N ASP A 13 -4.70 -5.65 5.18
CA ASP A 13 -3.59 -4.75 5.50
C ASP A 13 -3.96 -3.64 6.52
N ALA A 14 -5.17 -3.10 6.47
CA ALA A 14 -5.58 -2.04 7.39
C ALA A 14 -5.46 -2.39 8.89
N PRO A 15 -5.66 -3.65 9.35
CA PRO A 15 -5.43 -4.03 10.74
C PRO A 15 -4.02 -3.75 11.24
N ASN A 16 -3.01 -3.80 10.38
CA ASN A 16 -1.61 -3.57 10.74
C ASN A 16 -1.37 -2.18 11.35
N ALA A 17 -2.13 -1.16 10.94
CA ALA A 17 -2.01 0.19 11.48
C ALA A 17 -2.48 0.31 12.94
N ILE A 18 -3.42 -0.54 13.39
CA ILE A 18 -4.08 -0.41 14.69
C ILE A 18 -3.75 -1.53 15.67
N VAL A 19 -3.07 -2.59 15.22
CA VAL A 19 -2.84 -3.78 16.04
C VAL A 19 -2.19 -3.45 17.40
N ASN A 20 -1.20 -2.57 17.42
CA ASN A 20 -0.52 -2.18 18.65
C ASN A 20 -1.46 -1.48 19.65
N CYS A 21 -2.30 -0.54 19.18
CA CYS A 21 -3.26 0.16 20.02
C CYS A 21 -4.32 -0.77 20.62
N VAL A 22 -4.76 -1.76 19.85
CA VAL A 22 -5.75 -2.74 20.30
C VAL A 22 -5.12 -3.74 21.26
N ALA A 23 -3.93 -4.25 20.92
CA ALA A 23 -3.21 -5.24 21.73
C ALA A 23 -2.79 -4.69 23.11
N THR A 24 -2.43 -3.41 23.20
CA THR A 24 -2.07 -2.74 24.44
C THR A 24 -3.27 -2.18 25.21
N GLY A 25 -4.48 -2.31 24.66
CA GLY A 25 -5.71 -1.81 25.29
C GLY A 25 -5.88 -0.29 25.26
N CYS A 26 -5.06 0.45 24.48
CA CYS A 26 -5.15 1.92 24.35
C CYS A 26 -6.48 2.34 23.70
N LEU A 27 -7.00 1.54 22.76
CA LEU A 27 -8.28 1.75 22.08
C LEU A 27 -9.02 0.43 21.89
N PRO A 28 -10.33 0.37 22.14
CA PRO A 28 -11.12 -0.79 21.79
C PRO A 28 -11.18 -0.93 20.27
N LEU A 29 -11.19 -2.17 19.77
CA LEU A 29 -11.15 -2.52 18.34
C LEU A 29 -12.10 -1.67 17.48
N ARG A 30 -13.34 -1.49 17.90
CA ARG A 30 -14.36 -0.72 17.17
C ARG A 30 -13.95 0.73 16.94
N LYS A 31 -13.40 1.40 17.97
CA LYS A 31 -12.92 2.79 17.85
C LYS A 31 -11.65 2.89 17.02
N ALA A 32 -10.74 1.93 17.20
CA ALA A 32 -9.50 1.85 16.43
C ALA A 32 -9.77 1.65 14.93
N SER A 33 -10.70 0.75 14.58
CA SER A 33 -11.10 0.51 13.19
C SER A 33 -11.77 1.74 12.55
N LEU A 34 -12.64 2.45 13.28
CA LEU A 34 -13.26 3.68 12.78
C LEU A 34 -12.21 4.77 12.54
N MET A 35 -11.29 4.93 13.49
CA MET A 35 -10.16 5.86 13.35
C MET A 35 -9.32 5.49 12.11
N ALA A 36 -8.96 4.23 11.96
CA ALA A 36 -8.20 3.78 10.80
C ALA A 36 -8.93 4.07 9.49
N ALA A 37 -10.21 3.80 9.39
CA ALA A 37 -11.02 4.06 8.20
C ALA A 37 -11.02 5.55 7.83
N VAL A 38 -11.22 6.44 8.81
CA VAL A 38 -11.21 7.89 8.58
C VAL A 38 -9.83 8.37 8.14
N PHE A 39 -8.76 7.96 8.82
CA PHE A 39 -7.41 8.40 8.49
C PHE A 39 -6.91 7.79 7.17
N ASN A 40 -7.27 6.54 6.83
CA ASN A 40 -7.01 5.98 5.50
C ASN A 40 -7.68 6.80 4.40
N LEU A 41 -8.95 7.15 4.56
CA LEU A 41 -9.67 7.98 3.59
C LEU A 41 -9.00 9.35 3.41
N LEU A 42 -8.64 10.02 4.50
CA LEU A 42 -7.90 11.28 4.45
C LEU A 42 -6.54 11.11 3.76
N GLY A 43 -5.85 9.99 4.02
CA GLY A 43 -4.60 9.64 3.36
C GLY A 43 -4.75 9.47 1.85
N VAL A 44 -5.79 8.79 1.38
CA VAL A 44 -6.11 8.66 -0.06
C VAL A 44 -6.30 10.03 -0.70
N VAL A 45 -7.13 10.89 -0.09
CA VAL A 45 -7.40 12.24 -0.60
C VAL A 45 -6.12 13.08 -0.66
N PHE A 46 -5.32 13.04 0.40
CA PHE A 46 -4.03 13.75 0.45
C PHE A 46 -3.05 13.23 -0.60
N GLY A 47 -2.89 11.91 -0.70
CA GLY A 47 -2.03 11.28 -1.69
C GLY A 47 -2.38 11.69 -3.11
N PHE A 48 -3.68 11.69 -3.42
CA PHE A 48 -4.19 12.13 -4.71
C PHE A 48 -3.86 13.60 -5.03
N ALA A 49 -3.90 14.46 -4.02
CA ALA A 49 -3.64 15.89 -4.20
C ALA A 49 -2.14 16.20 -4.34
N PHE A 50 -1.28 15.54 -3.58
CA PHE A 50 0.09 15.99 -3.35
C PHE A 50 1.21 14.99 -3.72
N ALA A 51 0.92 13.71 -3.92
CA ALA A 51 1.94 12.67 -4.04
C ALA A 51 1.78 11.75 -5.26
N LYS A 52 1.43 12.28 -6.44
CA LYS A 52 1.12 11.50 -7.65
C LYS A 52 2.29 10.66 -8.21
N GLU A 53 3.53 10.95 -7.82
CA GLU A 53 4.72 10.26 -8.31
C GLU A 53 4.69 8.73 -8.13
N LEU A 54 4.10 8.25 -7.04
CA LEU A 54 3.95 6.82 -6.79
C LEU A 54 3.00 6.18 -7.82
N ALA A 55 1.89 6.86 -8.15
CA ALA A 55 0.96 6.39 -9.15
C ALA A 55 1.61 6.30 -10.54
N PHE A 56 2.39 7.31 -10.93
CA PHE A 56 3.17 7.28 -12.18
C PHE A 56 4.24 6.19 -12.17
N THR A 57 4.86 5.93 -11.03
CA THR A 57 5.84 4.82 -10.91
C THR A 57 5.16 3.48 -11.13
N VAL A 58 4.04 3.22 -10.47
CA VAL A 58 3.28 1.97 -10.63
C VAL A 58 2.69 1.86 -12.04
N GLY A 59 2.10 2.94 -12.55
CA GLY A 59 1.51 2.99 -13.89
C GLY A 59 2.53 2.84 -15.03
N GLY A 60 3.80 3.08 -14.77
CA GLY A 60 4.88 2.93 -15.74
C GLY A 60 5.73 1.67 -15.55
N LEU A 61 5.36 0.74 -14.66
CA LEU A 61 6.10 -0.51 -14.46
C LEU A 61 6.08 -1.40 -15.69
N VAL A 62 4.96 -1.44 -16.40
CA VAL A 62 4.75 -2.26 -17.59
C VAL A 62 3.98 -1.45 -18.63
N ASP A 63 4.39 -1.53 -19.89
CA ASP A 63 3.68 -0.98 -21.03
C ASP A 63 3.33 -2.12 -21.99
N PHE A 64 2.04 -2.34 -22.21
CA PHE A 64 1.54 -3.39 -23.09
C PHE A 64 1.29 -2.85 -24.49
N TYR A 65 1.79 -3.54 -25.52
CA TYR A 65 1.65 -3.10 -26.93
C TYR A 65 0.23 -3.21 -27.47
N ASP A 66 -0.55 -4.13 -26.93
CA ASP A 66 -1.93 -4.40 -27.38
C ASP A 66 -2.94 -4.20 -26.23
N THR A 67 -4.00 -3.44 -26.52
CA THR A 67 -5.05 -3.14 -25.53
C THR A 67 -5.90 -4.36 -25.15
N GLY A 68 -6.06 -5.33 -26.04
CA GLY A 68 -6.77 -6.59 -25.77
C GLY A 68 -5.97 -7.48 -24.83
N ILE A 69 -4.68 -7.65 -25.14
CA ILE A 69 -3.73 -8.41 -24.31
C ILE A 69 -3.57 -7.75 -22.95
N SER A 70 -3.48 -6.42 -22.89
CA SER A 70 -3.32 -5.69 -21.64
C SER A 70 -4.46 -5.94 -20.66
N ARG A 71 -5.70 -5.97 -21.12
CA ARG A 71 -6.87 -6.23 -20.27
C ARG A 71 -6.84 -7.63 -19.66
N ILE A 72 -6.49 -8.64 -20.45
CA ILE A 72 -6.37 -10.03 -19.97
C ILE A 72 -5.22 -10.13 -18.99
N ALA A 73 -4.03 -9.61 -19.32
CA ALA A 73 -2.84 -9.64 -18.49
C ALA A 73 -3.08 -8.95 -17.15
N LEU A 74 -3.64 -7.72 -17.17
CA LEU A 74 -3.97 -6.98 -15.93
C LEU A 74 -5.04 -7.68 -15.10
N SER A 75 -6.07 -8.26 -15.73
CA SER A 75 -7.08 -9.02 -15.00
C SER A 75 -6.50 -10.26 -14.34
N SER A 76 -5.56 -10.94 -15.00
CA SER A 76 -4.85 -12.10 -14.47
C SER A 76 -3.93 -11.72 -13.32
N ALA A 77 -3.17 -10.61 -13.46
CA ALA A 77 -2.35 -10.08 -12.39
C ALA A 77 -3.17 -9.73 -11.15
N LEU A 78 -4.26 -8.99 -11.31
CA LEU A 78 -5.16 -8.63 -10.22
C LEU A 78 -5.83 -9.85 -9.57
N GLY A 79 -6.20 -10.85 -10.37
CA GLY A 79 -6.73 -12.13 -9.88
C GLY A 79 -5.70 -12.88 -9.02
N ALA A 80 -4.46 -12.96 -9.50
CA ALA A 80 -3.37 -13.58 -8.76
C ALA A 80 -3.07 -12.88 -7.43
N ILE A 81 -3.13 -11.55 -7.39
CA ILE A 81 -2.95 -10.76 -6.18
C ILE A 81 -4.05 -11.08 -5.15
N VAL A 82 -5.33 -11.15 -5.58
CA VAL A 82 -6.45 -11.50 -4.70
C VAL A 82 -6.26 -12.92 -4.13
N ILE A 83 -5.94 -13.88 -5.00
CA ILE A 83 -5.72 -15.27 -4.56
C ILE A 83 -4.56 -15.34 -3.57
N TRP A 84 -3.45 -14.66 -3.84
CA TRP A 84 -2.30 -14.61 -2.95
C TRP A 84 -2.64 -13.98 -1.61
N ALA A 85 -3.28 -12.81 -1.59
CA ALA A 85 -3.60 -12.08 -0.37
C ALA A 85 -4.58 -12.87 0.52
N VAL A 86 -5.63 -13.46 -0.08
CA VAL A 86 -6.60 -14.31 0.65
C VAL A 86 -5.93 -15.57 1.19
N SER A 87 -5.08 -16.23 0.39
CA SER A 87 -4.35 -17.42 0.82
C SER A 87 -3.38 -17.09 1.95
N ALA A 88 -2.60 -16.03 1.81
CA ALA A 88 -1.67 -15.58 2.84
C ALA A 88 -2.40 -15.25 4.16
N TRP A 89 -3.52 -14.55 4.08
CA TRP A 89 -4.36 -14.27 5.23
C TRP A 89 -4.89 -15.55 5.90
N PHE A 90 -5.38 -16.49 5.08
CA PHE A 90 -5.93 -17.77 5.59
C PHE A 90 -4.87 -18.59 6.30
N PHE A 91 -3.65 -18.65 5.77
CA PHE A 91 -2.55 -19.41 6.35
C PHE A 91 -1.73 -18.62 7.40
N GLY A 92 -2.07 -17.37 7.67
CA GLY A 92 -1.33 -16.49 8.59
C GLY A 92 0.09 -16.15 8.12
N ILE A 93 0.31 -16.12 6.81
CA ILE A 93 1.61 -15.78 6.21
C ILE A 93 1.69 -14.26 6.05
N PRO A 94 2.69 -13.58 6.67
CA PRO A 94 2.88 -12.16 6.45
C PRO A 94 3.21 -11.89 4.98
N THR A 95 2.48 -10.96 4.37
CA THR A 95 2.64 -10.61 2.96
C THR A 95 2.74 -9.10 2.77
N SER A 96 3.24 -8.69 1.62
CA SER A 96 3.33 -7.31 1.19
C SER A 96 2.57 -7.11 -0.11
N GLU A 97 1.53 -6.32 -0.07
CA GLU A 97 0.72 -5.97 -1.23
C GLU A 97 1.54 -5.32 -2.36
N SER A 98 2.54 -4.51 -2.00
CA SER A 98 3.43 -3.89 -3.00
C SER A 98 4.27 -4.92 -3.76
N HIS A 99 4.78 -5.94 -3.04
CA HIS A 99 5.52 -7.03 -3.68
C HIS A 99 4.58 -7.91 -4.53
N ALA A 100 3.39 -8.20 -4.03
CA ALA A 100 2.39 -8.97 -4.77
C ALA A 100 1.97 -8.24 -6.06
N LEU A 101 1.75 -6.92 -5.99
CA LEU A 101 1.42 -6.10 -7.14
C LEU A 101 2.56 -6.10 -8.18
N ALA A 102 3.79 -5.86 -7.76
CA ALA A 102 4.95 -5.87 -8.66
C ALA A 102 5.14 -7.24 -9.31
N ALA A 103 5.07 -8.32 -8.54
CA ALA A 103 5.22 -9.68 -9.03
C ALA A 103 4.09 -10.07 -9.98
N GLY A 104 2.84 -9.70 -9.65
CA GLY A 104 1.68 -9.97 -10.49
C GLY A 104 1.77 -9.25 -11.84
N LEU A 105 2.14 -7.97 -11.85
CA LEU A 105 2.35 -7.20 -13.07
C LEU A 105 3.50 -7.75 -13.92
N ALA A 106 4.64 -8.07 -13.27
CA ALA A 106 5.79 -8.65 -13.97
C ALA A 106 5.45 -10.02 -14.58
N GLY A 107 4.79 -10.90 -13.82
CA GLY A 107 4.39 -12.21 -14.31
C GLY A 107 3.41 -12.14 -15.49
N ALA A 108 2.43 -11.24 -15.41
CA ALA A 108 1.47 -11.03 -16.48
C ALA A 108 2.13 -10.46 -17.75
N ALA A 109 3.08 -9.52 -17.59
CA ALA A 109 3.84 -8.94 -18.69
C ALA A 109 4.71 -10.00 -19.40
N LEU A 110 5.42 -10.82 -18.63
CA LEU A 110 6.22 -11.92 -19.18
C LEU A 110 5.37 -12.95 -19.92
N ALA A 111 4.23 -13.33 -19.34
CA ALA A 111 3.33 -14.31 -19.95
C ALA A 111 2.65 -13.78 -21.24
N SER A 112 2.43 -12.48 -21.33
CA SER A 112 1.80 -11.87 -22.51
C SER A 112 2.69 -11.85 -23.75
N GLY A 113 4.01 -11.87 -23.57
CA GLY A 113 5.00 -11.77 -24.63
C GLY A 113 4.99 -10.45 -25.43
N GLY A 114 4.16 -9.49 -25.02
CA GLY A 114 3.94 -8.22 -25.74
C GLY A 114 3.93 -7.02 -24.78
N ALA A 115 4.95 -6.88 -23.95
CA ALA A 115 5.04 -5.78 -23.02
C ALA A 115 6.50 -5.32 -22.81
N ASP A 116 6.67 -4.03 -22.63
CA ASP A 116 7.92 -3.44 -22.18
C ASP A 116 7.93 -3.19 -20.68
N PHE A 117 9.14 -3.32 -20.09
CA PHE A 117 9.35 -3.02 -18.69
C PHE A 117 9.96 -1.61 -18.53
N GLY A 118 9.30 -0.77 -17.77
CA GLY A 118 9.80 0.56 -17.43
C GLY A 118 11.02 0.50 -16.52
N LYS A 119 12.22 0.39 -17.07
CA LYS A 119 13.48 0.21 -16.29
C LYS A 119 13.63 1.24 -15.18
N ALA A 120 13.35 2.52 -15.45
CA ALA A 120 13.46 3.59 -14.45
C ALA A 120 12.47 3.39 -13.29
N GLN A 121 11.25 2.95 -13.57
CA GLN A 121 10.22 2.69 -12.59
C GLN A 121 10.56 1.47 -11.73
N TRP A 122 11.09 0.41 -12.32
CA TRP A 122 11.59 -0.76 -11.59
C TRP A 122 12.76 -0.42 -10.68
N ILE A 123 13.70 0.41 -11.13
CA ILE A 123 14.81 0.87 -10.29
C ILE A 123 14.27 1.70 -9.11
N LYS A 124 13.33 2.62 -9.34
CA LYS A 124 12.68 3.39 -8.27
C LYS A 124 11.97 2.48 -7.27
N LEU A 125 11.24 1.47 -7.76
CA LEU A 125 10.53 0.50 -6.92
C LEU A 125 11.51 -0.27 -6.01
N PHE A 126 12.53 -0.91 -6.58
CA PHE A 126 13.51 -1.67 -5.81
C PHE A 126 14.32 -0.78 -4.86
N ALA A 127 14.76 0.38 -5.30
CA ALA A 127 15.44 1.34 -4.44
C ALA A 127 14.54 1.76 -3.27
N GLY A 128 13.27 2.07 -3.53
CA GLY A 128 12.30 2.43 -2.50
C GLY A 128 12.07 1.30 -1.50
N LEU A 129 11.94 0.06 -1.96
CA LEU A 129 11.77 -1.12 -1.09
C LEU A 129 12.99 -1.32 -0.17
N ILE A 130 14.20 -1.19 -0.69
CA ILE A 130 15.43 -1.36 0.10
C ILE A 130 15.59 -0.18 1.07
N LEU A 131 15.49 1.05 0.57
CA LEU A 131 15.70 2.25 1.38
C LEU A 131 14.66 2.38 2.50
N SER A 132 13.41 1.95 2.26
CA SER A 132 12.36 2.01 3.29
C SER A 132 12.66 1.14 4.51
N VAL A 133 13.30 -0.02 4.33
CA VAL A 133 13.71 -0.90 5.44
C VAL A 133 14.76 -0.21 6.30
N PHE A 134 15.80 0.36 5.67
CA PHE A 134 16.85 1.07 6.41
C PHE A 134 16.32 2.33 7.08
N ALA A 135 15.53 3.13 6.37
CA ALA A 135 14.93 4.35 6.93
C ALA A 135 13.98 4.01 8.09
N GLY A 136 13.15 2.98 7.94
CA GLY A 136 12.24 2.52 8.99
C GLY A 136 12.98 2.05 10.24
N TYR A 137 14.07 1.29 10.07
CA TYR A 137 14.92 0.86 11.19
C TYR A 137 15.56 2.06 11.92
N ILE A 138 16.17 2.98 11.18
CA ILE A 138 16.82 4.16 11.74
C ILE A 138 15.82 5.05 12.48
N LEU A 139 14.72 5.42 11.82
CA LEU A 139 13.67 6.26 12.40
C LEU A 139 13.01 5.59 13.60
N GLY A 140 12.74 4.28 13.53
CA GLY A 140 12.19 3.52 14.66
C GLY A 140 13.12 3.50 15.86
N LYS A 141 14.43 3.34 15.65
CA LYS A 141 15.44 3.43 16.71
C LYS A 141 15.46 4.82 17.36
N PHE A 142 15.47 5.89 16.55
CA PHE A 142 15.44 7.26 17.07
C PHE A 142 14.15 7.56 17.85
N THR A 143 12.99 7.15 17.33
CA THR A 143 11.70 7.31 18.00
C THR A 143 11.69 6.59 19.35
N ASN A 144 12.16 5.33 19.39
CA ASN A 144 12.25 4.58 20.64
C ASN A 144 13.18 5.27 21.67
N MET A 145 14.33 5.76 21.23
CA MET A 145 15.24 6.52 22.10
C MET A 145 14.59 7.80 22.64
N ALA A 146 13.91 8.55 21.78
CA ALA A 146 13.21 9.79 22.16
C ALA A 146 12.09 9.52 23.18
N VAL A 147 11.26 8.49 22.94
CA VAL A 147 10.17 8.10 23.85
C VAL A 147 10.71 7.65 25.20
N LYS A 148 11.79 6.83 25.22
CA LYS A 148 12.44 6.42 26.47
C LYS A 148 13.01 7.60 27.25
N LYS A 149 13.66 8.56 26.56
CA LYS A 149 14.23 9.75 27.18
C LYS A 149 13.16 10.70 27.74
N ALA A 150 12.00 10.74 27.09
CA ALA A 150 10.87 11.59 27.50
C ALA A 150 10.21 11.12 28.81
N ASN A 151 10.48 9.90 29.27
CA ASN A 151 9.96 9.31 30.51
C ASN A 151 8.45 9.57 30.69
N LEU A 152 7.67 9.25 29.65
CA LEU A 152 6.24 9.52 29.58
C LEU A 152 5.50 8.68 30.64
N ASN A 153 4.44 9.25 31.21
CA ASN A 153 3.51 8.48 32.03
C ASN A 153 2.59 7.61 31.15
N ASP A 154 1.90 6.63 31.74
CA ASP A 154 1.07 5.64 31.00
C ASP A 154 0.00 6.29 30.12
N ASN A 155 -0.62 7.39 30.59
CA ASN A 155 -1.62 8.12 29.80
C ASN A 155 -0.99 8.78 28.57
N SER A 156 0.20 9.35 28.69
CA SER A 156 0.93 9.95 27.56
C SER A 156 1.43 8.88 26.58
N HIS A 157 1.86 7.72 27.08
CA HIS A 157 2.19 6.57 26.24
C HIS A 157 1.00 6.10 25.41
N SER A 158 -0.17 5.95 26.04
CA SER A 158 -1.40 5.56 25.35
C SER A 158 -1.80 6.56 24.27
N LYS A 159 -1.76 7.85 24.55
CA LYS A 159 -2.04 8.90 23.57
C LYS A 159 -1.04 8.87 22.40
N PHE A 160 0.26 8.70 22.70
CA PHE A 160 1.27 8.60 21.65
C PHE A 160 1.03 7.40 20.72
N GLN A 161 0.65 6.23 21.25
CA GLN A 161 0.30 5.07 20.46
C GLN A 161 -0.91 5.34 19.55
N ILE A 162 -1.95 6.02 20.05
CA ILE A 162 -3.13 6.38 19.28
C ILE A 162 -2.76 7.31 18.11
N TYR A 163 -1.96 8.35 18.37
CA TYR A 163 -1.50 9.26 17.31
C TYR A 163 -0.61 8.55 16.28
N ALA A 164 0.27 7.66 16.74
CA ALA A 164 1.11 6.86 15.86
C ALA A 164 0.27 5.93 14.96
N ALA A 165 -0.75 5.29 15.52
CA ALA A 165 -1.67 4.44 14.76
C ALA A 165 -2.48 5.25 13.74
N ALA A 166 -2.97 6.44 14.11
CA ALA A 166 -3.67 7.34 13.19
C ALA A 166 -2.77 7.80 12.03
N ALA A 167 -1.52 8.18 12.33
CA ALA A 167 -0.52 8.56 11.34
C ALA A 167 -0.18 7.39 10.41
N THR A 168 -0.02 6.18 10.95
CA THR A 168 0.21 4.96 10.16
C THR A 168 -0.96 4.67 9.23
N ALA A 169 -2.20 4.77 9.73
CA ALA A 169 -3.40 4.59 8.91
C ALA A 169 -3.48 5.63 7.79
N PHE A 170 -3.16 6.88 8.07
CA PHE A 170 -3.12 7.96 7.06
C PHE A 170 -2.08 7.65 5.97
N MET A 171 -0.87 7.25 6.34
CA MET A 171 0.18 6.90 5.38
C MET A 171 -0.17 5.66 4.57
N HIS A 172 -0.80 4.64 5.18
CA HIS A 172 -1.34 3.48 4.48
C HIS A 172 -2.34 3.90 3.39
N GLY A 173 -3.35 4.68 3.75
CA GLY A 173 -4.33 5.17 2.78
C GLY A 173 -3.70 5.95 1.64
N SER A 174 -2.74 6.83 1.94
CA SER A 174 -2.01 7.58 0.91
C SER A 174 -1.27 6.67 -0.05
N GLN A 175 -0.54 5.67 0.45
CA GLN A 175 0.24 4.76 -0.38
C GLN A 175 -0.65 3.84 -1.22
N ASP A 176 -1.66 3.24 -0.61
CA ASP A 176 -2.53 2.27 -1.28
C ASP A 176 -3.42 2.94 -2.31
N GLY A 177 -3.97 4.12 -2.00
CA GLY A 177 -4.71 4.92 -2.97
C GLY A 177 -3.89 5.24 -4.21
N LEU A 178 -2.61 5.59 -4.04
CA LEU A 178 -1.72 5.90 -5.16
C LEU A 178 -1.29 4.67 -5.96
N LYS A 179 -1.07 3.52 -5.30
CA LYS A 179 -0.79 2.24 -5.99
C LYS A 179 -1.95 1.85 -6.90
N PHE A 180 -3.18 1.88 -6.38
CA PHE A 180 -4.37 1.52 -7.14
C PHE A 180 -4.70 2.55 -8.22
N LEU A 181 -4.39 3.83 -8.00
CA LEU A 181 -4.44 4.83 -9.06
C LEU A 181 -3.48 4.49 -10.19
N GLY A 182 -2.24 4.07 -9.87
CA GLY A 182 -1.26 3.62 -10.87
C GLY A 182 -1.75 2.43 -11.68
N VAL A 183 -2.38 1.45 -11.02
CA VAL A 183 -3.03 0.31 -11.71
C VAL A 183 -4.18 0.78 -12.58
N PHE A 184 -4.98 1.73 -12.11
CA PHE A 184 -6.05 2.32 -12.91
C PHE A 184 -5.50 3.02 -14.16
N MET A 185 -4.38 3.72 -14.06
CA MET A 185 -3.69 4.32 -15.22
C MET A 185 -3.28 3.28 -16.25
N LEU A 186 -2.77 2.12 -15.82
CA LEU A 186 -2.48 0.99 -16.73
C LEU A 186 -3.72 0.51 -17.49
N ILE A 187 -4.88 0.43 -16.82
CA ILE A 187 -6.15 0.02 -17.42
C ILE A 187 -6.69 1.07 -18.41
N SER A 188 -6.50 2.34 -18.12
CA SER A 188 -7.03 3.49 -18.88
C SER A 188 -6.10 3.99 -19.98
N GLY A 189 -4.97 3.32 -20.24
CA GLY A 189 -3.99 3.75 -21.24
C GLY A 189 -3.27 5.05 -20.85
N GLY A 190 -2.94 5.22 -19.58
CA GLY A 190 -2.17 6.35 -19.06
C GLY A 190 -2.98 7.60 -18.72
N LYS A 191 -4.31 7.57 -18.87
CA LYS A 191 -5.17 8.72 -18.55
C LYS A 191 -5.59 8.72 -17.08
N LEU A 192 -5.38 9.84 -16.40
CA LEU A 192 -5.92 10.05 -15.06
C LEU A 192 -7.42 10.37 -15.15
N PRO A 193 -8.28 9.80 -14.28
CA PRO A 193 -9.73 10.03 -14.33
C PRO A 193 -10.17 11.48 -14.02
N VAL A 194 -9.24 12.34 -13.63
CA VAL A 194 -9.51 13.71 -13.17
C VAL A 194 -9.39 14.75 -14.30
N TYR A 195 -8.99 14.34 -15.51
CA TYR A 195 -8.71 15.25 -16.64
C TYR A 195 -9.37 14.83 -17.97
N THR A 196 -10.47 14.08 -17.90
CA THR A 196 -11.31 13.80 -19.07
C THR A 196 -12.62 14.53 -18.99
#